data_64b0f86de95836ad23d65a6dba882a2d
#
_entry.id   64b0f86de95836ad23d65a6dba882a2d
#
_cell.length_a   1.000
_cell.length_b   1.000
_cell.length_c   1.000
_cell.angle_alpha   90.00
_cell.angle_beta   90.00
_cell.angle_gamma   90.00
#
_symmetry.space_group_name_H-M   'P 1'
#
loop_
_entity.id
_entity.type
_entity.pdbx_description
1 polymer ?
#
loop_
_entity_poly.entity_id
_entity_poly.type
_entity_poly.pdbx_seq_one_letter_code
_entity_poly.pdbx_strand_id
1 'polypeptide(L)'
;MTEENGAAGDEIAELAARLRARHAFGRSDGLNRLFDYLVQCARASSRPKEFEVAAAVFGRDSAFDGSQDASVRVAVHRLRRKLEEFYAGPGRDEPMRLSIPKGEYRMTAEPQPHEAEAPAPAPLRGWRSYALAGLALLALLNLAAWGAFWVSHAADRPVARAQASAAWAPLLKADAPTLLVLGDYYIFGEIDEQAGINRLVREYGINSREDLDAWLMDNPKAMGSYRDLDLYYLPVGAAWAMRSIVPILTRGHAGGDNLHVVMASDLTPEMLKRNNIVYLGYLSGLGVLRAPVFAGSRFSIGETYDELNDNRTHQTYVSQEGGPSQGNATRRDYGYVTAFKGPSGNRIVVIAGDRDTGLMQAAEALATPDTLKALGKAAKGADSFEALYEAQGIGRASLGGRLILAAPRSAVNPWTSQSNQSFPIG
;
A
#
# COMPACT_ATOMS: atom_id res chain seq x y z
N MET A 1 35.94 44.91 38.72
CA MET A 1 35.39 43.90 37.75
C MET A 1 35.91 42.47 38.00
N THR A 2 36.99 42.24 38.74
CA THR A 2 37.52 40.90 39.05
C THR A 2 36.98 40.30 40.35
N GLU A 3 36.55 41.10 41.33
CA GLU A 3 36.02 40.64 42.60
C GLU A 3 34.54 40.23 42.56
N GLU A 4 33.72 40.86 41.71
CA GLU A 4 32.31 40.50 41.53
C GLU A 4 32.10 39.16 40.81
N ASN A 5 33.02 38.79 39.89
CA ASN A 5 32.96 37.51 39.19
C ASN A 5 33.37 36.31 40.10
N GLY A 6 34.21 36.53 41.11
CA GLY A 6 34.57 35.49 42.07
C GLY A 6 33.41 35.13 43.00
N ALA A 7 32.71 36.15 43.51
CA ALA A 7 31.57 35.95 44.41
C ALA A 7 30.40 35.16 43.75
N ALA A 8 30.09 35.43 42.51
CA ALA A 8 29.04 34.71 41.74
C ALA A 8 29.41 33.24 41.48
N GLY A 9 30.70 32.96 41.28
CA GLY A 9 31.19 31.59 41.09
C GLY A 9 31.11 30.74 42.38
N ASP A 10 31.37 31.37 43.52
CA ASP A 10 31.30 30.71 44.82
C ASP A 10 29.84 30.45 45.25
N GLU A 11 28.94 31.37 44.98
CA GLU A 11 27.50 31.21 45.20
C GLU A 11 26.92 30.05 44.36
N ILE A 12 27.28 29.93 43.08
CA ILE A 12 26.91 28.81 42.23
C ILE A 12 27.44 27.50 42.77
N ALA A 13 28.66 27.49 43.30
CA ALA A 13 29.26 26.28 43.89
C ALA A 13 28.53 25.82 45.15
N GLU A 14 28.11 26.77 46.01
CA GLU A 14 27.36 26.49 47.25
C GLU A 14 25.96 25.90 46.91
N LEU A 15 25.23 26.55 46.00
CA LEU A 15 23.95 26.03 45.54
C LEU A 15 24.10 24.67 44.87
N ALA A 16 25.14 24.44 44.08
CA ALA A 16 25.42 23.16 43.46
C ALA A 16 25.71 22.03 44.52
N ALA A 17 26.41 22.36 45.60
CA ALA A 17 26.65 21.43 46.69
C ALA A 17 25.34 21.01 47.37
N ARG A 18 24.39 21.93 47.55
CA ARG A 18 23.07 21.63 48.13
C ARG A 18 22.25 20.70 47.22
N LEU A 19 22.26 20.91 45.88
CA LEU A 19 21.58 20.04 44.95
C LEU A 19 22.17 18.61 44.94
N ARG A 20 23.51 18.50 45.04
CA ARG A 20 24.17 17.19 45.13
C ARG A 20 23.80 16.45 46.42
N ALA A 21 23.81 17.15 47.56
CA ALA A 21 23.44 16.56 48.87
C ALA A 21 21.99 16.00 48.84
N ARG A 22 21.13 16.63 48.09
CA ARG A 22 19.72 16.21 47.93
C ARG A 22 19.46 15.25 46.73
N HIS A 23 20.51 14.74 46.10
CA HIS A 23 20.43 13.83 44.94
C HIS A 23 19.47 14.31 43.81
N ALA A 24 19.48 15.61 43.50
CA ALA A 24 18.51 16.23 42.58
C ALA A 24 18.43 15.59 41.19
N PHE A 25 19.49 14.94 40.72
CA PHE A 25 19.58 14.30 39.39
C PHE A 25 19.51 12.79 39.43
N GLY A 26 19.29 12.18 40.62
CA GLY A 26 19.22 10.73 40.80
C GLY A 26 20.53 10.01 40.42
N ARG A 27 20.43 8.77 39.91
CA ARG A 27 21.59 7.92 39.56
C ARG A 27 22.07 8.12 38.09
N SER A 28 21.76 9.23 37.48
CA SER A 28 22.17 9.47 36.08
C SER A 28 23.59 10.03 36.01
N ASP A 29 24.58 9.18 35.77
CA ASP A 29 26.00 9.59 35.69
C ASP A 29 26.27 10.64 34.61
N GLY A 30 25.57 10.59 33.47
CA GLY A 30 25.71 11.56 32.40
C GLY A 30 25.21 12.96 32.77
N LEU A 31 24.08 13.05 33.51
CA LEU A 31 23.55 14.35 33.96
C LEU A 31 24.39 14.90 35.09
N ASN A 32 24.89 14.07 35.98
CA ASN A 32 25.78 14.51 37.08
C ASN A 32 27.10 15.06 36.50
N ARG A 33 27.72 14.38 35.53
CA ARG A 33 28.94 14.89 34.87
C ARG A 33 28.71 16.20 34.11
N LEU A 34 27.57 16.33 33.40
CA LEU A 34 27.22 17.56 32.71
C LEU A 34 27.02 18.72 33.72
N PHE A 35 26.30 18.48 34.79
CA PHE A 35 26.10 19.45 35.87
C PHE A 35 27.42 19.89 36.46
N ASP A 36 28.28 18.94 36.82
CA ASP A 36 29.59 19.22 37.44
C ASP A 36 30.50 20.04 36.50
N TYR A 37 30.50 19.71 35.22
CA TYR A 37 31.26 20.45 34.23
C TYR A 37 30.75 21.91 34.08
N LEU A 38 29.44 22.12 34.01
CA LEU A 38 28.87 23.48 33.91
C LEU A 38 29.09 24.30 35.18
N VAL A 39 29.05 23.70 36.35
CA VAL A 39 29.41 24.36 37.61
C VAL A 39 30.88 24.75 37.62
N GLN A 40 31.77 23.87 37.16
CA GLN A 40 33.21 24.15 37.04
C GLN A 40 33.47 25.32 36.06
N CYS A 41 32.80 25.31 34.93
CA CYS A 41 32.90 26.44 33.94
C CYS A 41 32.41 27.76 34.56
N ALA A 42 31.32 27.75 35.33
CA ALA A 42 30.78 28.94 35.98
C ALA A 42 31.79 29.51 37.02
N ARG A 43 32.43 28.64 37.82
CA ARG A 43 33.51 29.08 38.77
C ARG A 43 34.71 29.68 38.07
N ALA A 44 35.06 29.16 36.87
CA ALA A 44 36.14 29.68 36.05
C ALA A 44 35.72 30.88 35.21
N SER A 45 34.49 31.39 35.39
CA SER A 45 33.89 32.48 34.57
C SER A 45 33.92 32.16 33.06
N SER A 46 33.96 30.90 32.72
CA SER A 46 33.99 30.42 31.32
C SER A 46 32.58 30.19 30.77
N ARG A 47 32.41 30.46 29.48
CA ARG A 47 31.17 30.20 28.73
C ARG A 47 31.40 29.12 27.70
N PRO A 48 31.19 27.85 28.06
CA PRO A 48 31.51 26.75 27.15
C PRO A 48 30.58 26.75 25.93
N LYS A 49 31.16 26.44 24.78
CA LYS A 49 30.42 26.19 23.54
C LYS A 49 29.97 24.70 23.45
N GLU A 50 29.02 24.41 22.58
CA GLU A 50 28.44 23.07 22.42
C GLU A 50 29.51 21.98 22.23
N PHE A 51 30.52 22.23 21.40
CA PHE A 51 31.58 21.30 21.13
C PHE A 51 32.48 21.04 22.35
N GLU A 52 32.71 22.04 23.21
CA GLU A 52 33.49 21.88 24.45
C GLU A 52 32.75 21.02 25.46
N VAL A 53 31.43 21.19 25.55
CA VAL A 53 30.56 20.32 26.36
C VAL A 53 30.57 18.90 25.82
N ALA A 54 30.50 18.71 24.49
CA ALA A 54 30.57 17.41 23.84
C ALA A 54 31.87 16.68 24.13
N ALA A 55 32.99 17.37 24.04
CA ALA A 55 34.33 16.81 24.32
C ALA A 55 34.50 16.45 25.79
N ALA A 56 34.20 17.41 26.70
CA ALA A 56 34.47 17.24 28.12
C ALA A 56 33.53 16.25 28.84
N VAL A 57 32.26 16.19 28.45
CA VAL A 57 31.23 15.39 29.15
C VAL A 57 30.97 14.06 28.46
N PHE A 58 31.01 14.03 27.13
CA PHE A 58 30.60 12.86 26.33
C PHE A 58 31.78 12.18 25.62
N GLY A 59 33.03 12.69 25.78
CA GLY A 59 34.24 12.09 25.20
C GLY A 59 34.23 12.08 23.66
N ARG A 60 33.57 13.07 23.04
CA ARG A 60 33.49 13.17 21.57
C ARG A 60 34.75 13.86 21.05
N ASP A 61 35.30 13.30 19.94
CA ASP A 61 36.48 13.84 19.26
C ASP A 61 36.22 15.18 18.58
N SER A 62 37.31 15.82 18.10
CA SER A 62 37.31 17.10 17.38
C SER A 62 36.49 17.16 16.10
N ALA A 63 35.92 16.04 15.65
CA ALA A 63 34.99 15.91 14.51
C ALA A 63 33.52 16.08 14.89
N PHE A 64 33.21 16.55 16.13
CA PHE A 64 31.81 16.75 16.55
C PHE A 64 31.13 17.83 15.71
N ASP A 65 30.13 17.43 14.91
CA ASP A 65 29.26 18.33 14.16
C ASP A 65 27.92 18.51 14.91
N GLY A 66 27.79 19.65 15.58
CA GLY A 66 26.58 20.00 16.33
C GLY A 66 25.32 20.14 15.46
N SER A 67 25.44 20.16 14.13
CA SER A 67 24.28 20.16 13.22
C SER A 67 23.66 18.78 13.08
N GLN A 68 24.46 17.71 13.24
CA GLN A 68 24.01 16.31 13.08
C GLN A 68 23.83 15.59 14.42
N ASP A 69 24.51 15.96 15.48
CA ASP A 69 24.41 15.33 16.82
C ASP A 69 23.74 16.26 17.85
N ALA A 70 22.49 16.02 18.14
CA ALA A 70 21.70 16.76 19.12
C ALA A 70 21.95 16.32 20.59
N SER A 71 22.88 15.41 20.88
CA SER A 71 23.05 14.78 22.19
C SER A 71 23.31 15.81 23.32
N VAL A 72 24.12 16.82 23.07
CA VAL A 72 24.39 17.91 24.04
C VAL A 72 23.14 18.71 24.33
N ARG A 73 22.41 19.12 23.29
CA ARG A 73 21.15 19.90 23.42
C ARG A 73 20.09 19.13 24.21
N VAL A 74 19.95 17.85 23.94
CA VAL A 74 19.02 16.98 24.67
C VAL A 74 19.43 16.81 26.14
N ALA A 75 20.72 16.63 26.43
CA ALA A 75 21.22 16.50 27.79
C ALA A 75 21.05 17.80 28.60
N VAL A 76 21.36 18.95 27.99
CA VAL A 76 21.16 20.28 28.63
C VAL A 76 19.67 20.57 28.83
N HIS A 77 18.81 20.20 27.90
CA HIS A 77 17.35 20.32 28.07
C HIS A 77 16.85 19.46 29.25
N ARG A 78 17.34 18.23 29.36
CA ARG A 78 17.04 17.35 30.49
C ARG A 78 17.51 17.94 31.81
N LEU A 79 18.72 18.53 31.82
CA LEU A 79 19.28 19.15 33.04
C LEU A 79 18.45 20.36 33.47
N ARG A 80 18.05 21.24 32.52
CA ARG A 80 17.14 22.38 32.79
C ARG A 80 15.85 21.92 33.45
N ARG A 81 15.21 20.92 32.87
CA ARG A 81 13.97 20.36 33.40
C ARG A 81 14.13 19.77 34.80
N LYS A 82 15.26 19.13 35.08
CA LYS A 82 15.54 18.58 36.42
C LYS A 82 15.79 19.67 37.45
N LEU A 83 16.42 20.80 37.07
CA LEU A 83 16.55 21.97 37.92
C LEU A 83 15.16 22.57 38.20
N GLU A 84 14.34 22.77 37.19
CA GLU A 84 12.96 23.27 37.34
C GLU A 84 12.12 22.35 38.25
N GLU A 85 12.17 21.03 38.06
CA GLU A 85 11.47 20.04 38.89
C GLU A 85 11.94 20.13 40.36
N PHE A 86 13.24 20.31 40.59
CA PHE A 86 13.80 20.43 41.95
C PHE A 86 13.29 21.69 42.65
N TYR A 87 13.37 22.86 41.98
CA TYR A 87 12.94 24.14 42.56
C TYR A 87 11.41 24.29 42.62
N ALA A 88 10.66 23.52 41.86
CA ALA A 88 9.20 23.42 42.00
C ALA A 88 8.77 22.53 43.19
N GLY A 89 9.66 21.65 43.67
CA GLY A 89 9.40 20.70 44.74
C GLY A 89 10.35 20.84 45.94
N PRO A 90 11.36 19.97 46.12
CA PRO A 90 12.22 19.94 47.34
C PRO A 90 13.03 21.21 47.57
N GLY A 91 13.28 22.03 46.57
CA GLY A 91 14.02 23.27 46.63
C GLY A 91 13.13 24.52 46.58
N ARG A 92 11.81 24.41 46.81
CA ARG A 92 10.86 25.53 46.65
C ARG A 92 11.13 26.69 47.60
N ASP A 93 11.67 26.43 48.79
CA ASP A 93 11.92 27.43 49.80
C ASP A 93 13.34 28.00 49.74
N GLU A 94 14.13 27.62 48.74
CA GLU A 94 15.47 28.18 48.56
C GLU A 94 15.38 29.65 48.02
N PRO A 95 16.14 30.60 48.58
CA PRO A 95 16.07 32.01 48.15
C PRO A 95 16.65 32.24 46.76
N MET A 96 17.56 31.38 46.35
CA MET A 96 18.23 31.44 45.03
C MET A 96 18.11 30.12 44.30
N ARG A 97 17.99 30.17 43.02
CA ARG A 97 17.92 28.98 42.14
C ARG A 97 19.04 28.96 41.13
N LEU A 98 19.55 27.79 40.78
CA LEU A 98 20.40 27.59 39.62
C LEU A 98 19.55 27.41 38.35
N SER A 99 19.92 28.15 37.33
CA SER A 99 19.27 28.04 36.01
C SER A 99 20.30 27.95 34.88
N ILE A 100 19.87 27.47 33.72
CA ILE A 100 20.65 27.47 32.50
C ILE A 100 19.82 28.25 31.45
N PRO A 101 20.17 29.47 31.08
CA PRO A 101 19.42 30.27 30.14
C PRO A 101 19.20 29.56 28.78
N LYS A 102 18.08 29.82 28.14
CA LYS A 102 17.79 29.24 26.81
C LYS A 102 18.81 29.75 25.78
N GLY A 103 19.37 28.82 25.00
CA GLY A 103 20.39 29.13 23.99
C GLY A 103 21.81 29.19 24.53
N GLU A 104 22.04 29.04 25.82
CA GLU A 104 23.37 29.11 26.46
C GLU A 104 23.69 27.80 27.19
N TYR A 105 24.99 27.57 27.39
CA TYR A 105 25.53 26.41 28.15
C TYR A 105 26.23 26.87 29.43
N ARG A 106 25.75 27.95 30.03
CA ARG A 106 26.29 28.46 31.30
C ARG A 106 25.30 28.28 32.45
N MET A 107 25.84 28.11 33.65
CA MET A 107 25.05 28.08 34.87
C MET A 107 24.94 29.47 35.43
N THR A 108 23.75 29.89 35.87
CA THR A 108 23.48 31.20 36.53
C THR A 108 22.73 30.96 37.86
N ALA A 109 22.99 31.80 38.82
CA ALA A 109 22.19 31.87 40.04
C ALA A 109 21.22 33.04 39.92
N GLU A 110 19.95 32.82 40.18
CA GLU A 110 18.88 33.79 40.08
C GLU A 110 18.01 33.75 41.35
N PRO A 111 17.48 34.90 41.83
CA PRO A 111 16.50 34.88 42.92
C PRO A 111 15.30 34.02 42.52
N GLN A 112 14.85 33.20 43.44
CA GLN A 112 13.64 32.41 43.23
C GLN A 112 12.43 33.32 43.35
N PRO A 113 11.54 33.40 42.33
CA PRO A 113 10.32 34.19 42.47
C PRO A 113 9.49 33.66 43.60
N HIS A 114 9.42 34.34 44.70
CA HIS A 114 8.39 34.11 45.73
C HIS A 114 7.08 34.57 45.11
N GLU A 115 6.22 33.64 44.78
CA GLU A 115 4.84 33.97 44.44
C GLU A 115 4.21 34.61 45.69
N ALA A 116 4.07 35.94 45.63
CA ALA A 116 3.24 36.66 46.63
C ALA A 116 1.86 35.99 46.59
N GLU A 117 1.37 35.58 47.73
CA GLU A 117 0.02 35.05 47.92
C GLU A 117 -0.99 35.95 47.22
N ALA A 118 -1.49 35.54 46.06
CA ALA A 118 -2.62 36.20 45.39
C ALA A 118 -3.83 36.10 46.30
N PRO A 119 -4.61 37.22 46.50
CA PRO A 119 -5.80 37.19 47.32
C PRO A 119 -6.74 36.10 46.82
N ALA A 120 -7.22 35.29 47.72
CA ALA A 120 -8.12 34.16 47.44
C ALA A 120 -9.30 34.62 46.56
N PRO A 121 -9.53 34.01 45.38
CA PRO A 121 -10.65 34.41 44.53
C PRO A 121 -11.94 34.14 45.27
N ALA A 122 -12.82 35.12 45.31
CA ALA A 122 -14.18 34.98 45.82
C ALA A 122 -14.89 33.81 45.14
N PRO A 123 -15.73 33.01 45.83
CA PRO A 123 -16.33 31.82 45.28
C PRO A 123 -17.33 32.22 44.17
N LEU A 124 -16.91 32.11 42.92
CA LEU A 124 -17.77 32.22 41.74
C LEU A 124 -18.63 30.95 41.69
N ARG A 125 -19.67 30.94 42.50
CA ARG A 125 -20.68 29.89 42.57
C ARG A 125 -21.60 30.04 41.36
N GLY A 126 -21.34 29.26 40.30
CA GLY A 126 -22.17 29.25 39.11
C GLY A 126 -21.41 29.09 37.79
N TRP A 127 -20.22 29.68 37.62
CA TRP A 127 -19.53 29.63 36.32
C TRP A 127 -18.85 28.27 36.04
N ARG A 128 -18.50 27.52 37.09
CA ARG A 128 -17.94 26.17 36.95
C ARG A 128 -18.91 25.21 36.29
N SER A 129 -20.21 25.32 36.60
CA SER A 129 -21.25 24.51 35.96
C SER A 129 -21.44 24.91 34.48
N TYR A 130 -21.34 26.19 34.16
CA TYR A 130 -21.37 26.64 32.74
C TYR A 130 -20.08 26.28 31.99
N ALA A 131 -18.93 26.35 32.65
CA ALA A 131 -17.67 25.90 32.07
C ALA A 131 -17.63 24.38 31.80
N LEU A 132 -18.13 23.58 32.76
CA LEU A 132 -18.28 22.13 32.58
C LEU A 132 -19.32 21.79 31.51
N ALA A 133 -20.43 22.48 31.47
CA ALA A 133 -21.45 22.33 30.43
C ALA A 133 -20.88 22.72 29.03
N GLY A 134 -20.10 23.81 28.96
CA GLY A 134 -19.40 24.22 27.73
C GLY A 134 -18.37 23.20 27.27
N LEU A 135 -17.58 22.61 28.20
CA LEU A 135 -16.62 21.58 27.91
C LEU A 135 -17.28 20.28 27.46
N ALA A 136 -18.40 19.90 28.10
CA ALA A 136 -19.19 18.73 27.69
C ALA A 136 -19.82 18.92 26.31
N LEU A 137 -20.33 20.13 26.02
CA LEU A 137 -20.87 20.47 24.69
C LEU A 137 -19.76 20.42 23.63
N LEU A 138 -18.58 20.98 23.93
CA LEU A 138 -17.42 20.94 23.04
C LEU A 138 -16.94 19.51 22.78
N ALA A 139 -16.93 18.66 23.80
CA ALA A 139 -16.61 17.24 23.68
C ALA A 139 -17.65 16.49 22.84
N LEU A 140 -18.93 16.77 23.02
CA LEU A 140 -20.01 16.20 22.22
C LEU A 140 -19.95 16.66 20.76
N LEU A 141 -19.70 17.93 20.51
CA LEU A 141 -19.50 18.47 19.16
C LEU A 141 -18.26 17.86 18.47
N ASN A 142 -17.19 17.66 19.24
CA ASN A 142 -15.98 17.01 18.73
C ASN A 142 -16.25 15.54 18.41
N LEU A 143 -16.93 14.80 19.28
CA LEU A 143 -17.35 13.42 19.04
C LEU A 143 -18.29 13.31 17.83
N ALA A 144 -19.24 14.24 17.70
CA ALA A 144 -20.14 14.30 16.56
C ALA A 144 -19.39 14.63 15.26
N ALA A 145 -18.44 15.58 15.30
CA ALA A 145 -17.57 15.92 14.16
C ALA A 145 -16.68 14.74 13.76
N TRP A 146 -16.07 14.05 14.73
CA TRP A 146 -15.31 12.81 14.50
C TRP A 146 -16.20 11.70 13.96
N GLY A 147 -17.37 11.50 14.52
CA GLY A 147 -18.36 10.54 14.02
C GLY A 147 -18.78 10.84 12.59
N ALA A 148 -19.11 12.10 12.28
CA ALA A 148 -19.45 12.55 10.93
C ALA A 148 -18.26 12.40 9.96
N PHE A 149 -17.03 12.73 10.41
CA PHE A 149 -15.79 12.51 9.66
C PHE A 149 -15.57 11.02 9.35
N TRP A 150 -15.71 10.14 10.34
CA TRP A 150 -15.58 8.70 10.15
C TRP A 150 -16.65 8.11 9.23
N VAL A 151 -17.91 8.55 9.39
CA VAL A 151 -19.03 8.10 8.55
C VAL A 151 -18.85 8.59 7.11
N SER A 152 -18.49 9.86 6.89
CA SER A 152 -18.25 10.40 5.55
C SER A 152 -17.04 9.74 4.86
N HIS A 153 -15.96 9.48 5.61
CA HIS A 153 -14.78 8.79 5.07
C HIS A 153 -14.99 7.28 4.89
N ALA A 154 -15.88 6.65 5.65
CA ALA A 154 -16.26 5.25 5.44
C ALA A 154 -17.15 5.10 4.19
N ALA A 155 -18.09 6.03 3.95
CA ALA A 155 -18.97 6.05 2.78
C ALA A 155 -18.21 6.39 1.48
N ASP A 156 -17.13 7.16 1.57
CA ASP A 156 -16.34 7.65 0.43
C ASP A 156 -15.10 6.81 0.07
N ARG A 157 -14.92 5.65 0.71
CA ARG A 157 -13.80 4.78 0.34
C ARG A 157 -13.99 4.28 -1.09
N PRO A 158 -13.05 4.53 -2.01
CA PRO A 158 -13.17 4.08 -3.42
C PRO A 158 -13.45 2.59 -3.53
N VAL A 159 -12.81 1.78 -2.66
CA VAL A 159 -12.99 0.32 -2.61
C VAL A 159 -14.42 -0.06 -2.23
N ALA A 160 -15.03 0.57 -1.22
CA ALA A 160 -16.40 0.27 -0.81
C ALA A 160 -17.43 0.60 -1.92
N ARG A 161 -17.20 1.70 -2.65
CA ARG A 161 -18.02 2.04 -3.83
C ARG A 161 -17.83 1.04 -4.98
N ALA A 162 -16.59 0.60 -5.21
CA ALA A 162 -16.33 -0.44 -6.20
C ALA A 162 -17.04 -1.75 -5.82
N GLN A 163 -16.95 -2.17 -4.58
CA GLN A 163 -17.60 -3.39 -4.04
C GLN A 163 -19.12 -3.35 -4.17
N ALA A 164 -19.74 -2.16 -4.02
CA ALA A 164 -21.18 -1.98 -4.18
C ALA A 164 -21.65 -1.97 -5.65
N SER A 165 -20.73 -1.98 -6.61
CA SER A 165 -21.08 -1.96 -8.04
C SER A 165 -21.76 -3.25 -8.51
N ALA A 166 -22.49 -3.18 -9.64
CA ALA A 166 -23.09 -4.34 -10.29
C ALA A 166 -22.05 -5.40 -10.73
N ALA A 167 -20.82 -5.00 -10.95
CA ALA A 167 -19.74 -5.92 -11.31
C ALA A 167 -19.30 -6.80 -10.12
N TRP A 168 -19.22 -6.22 -8.92
CA TRP A 168 -18.63 -6.89 -7.76
C TRP A 168 -19.66 -7.37 -6.73
N ALA A 169 -20.73 -6.60 -6.51
CA ALA A 169 -21.70 -6.92 -5.46
C ALA A 169 -22.31 -8.34 -5.55
N PRO A 170 -22.62 -8.89 -6.75
CA PRO A 170 -23.13 -10.26 -6.84
C PRO A 170 -22.10 -11.33 -6.44
N LEU A 171 -20.80 -11.09 -6.72
CA LEU A 171 -19.71 -11.99 -6.33
C LEU A 171 -19.45 -11.92 -4.82
N LEU A 172 -19.37 -10.71 -4.28
CA LEU A 172 -19.02 -10.49 -2.88
C LEU A 172 -20.13 -10.85 -1.89
N LYS A 173 -21.38 -10.94 -2.36
CA LYS A 173 -22.56 -11.41 -1.56
C LYS A 173 -22.75 -12.91 -1.59
N ALA A 174 -22.06 -13.63 -2.47
CA ALA A 174 -22.17 -15.07 -2.56
C ALA A 174 -21.36 -15.75 -1.46
N ASP A 175 -21.93 -16.78 -0.83
CA ASP A 175 -21.25 -17.54 0.24
C ASP A 175 -20.15 -18.47 -0.27
N ALA A 176 -20.01 -18.65 -1.60
CA ALA A 176 -18.99 -19.50 -2.18
C ALA A 176 -17.59 -18.90 -2.02
N PRO A 177 -16.57 -19.70 -1.72
CA PRO A 177 -15.17 -19.24 -1.72
C PRO A 177 -14.79 -18.61 -3.06
N THR A 178 -13.88 -17.67 -3.04
CA THR A 178 -13.43 -16.98 -4.27
C THR A 178 -12.02 -17.41 -4.65
N LEU A 179 -11.86 -17.88 -5.88
CA LEU A 179 -10.56 -18.13 -6.49
C LEU A 179 -10.17 -16.93 -7.35
N LEU A 180 -9.00 -16.37 -7.06
CA LEU A 180 -8.30 -15.45 -7.95
C LEU A 180 -7.43 -16.28 -8.89
N VAL A 181 -7.87 -16.41 -10.12
CA VAL A 181 -7.20 -17.22 -11.14
C VAL A 181 -6.30 -16.35 -11.98
N LEU A 182 -5.01 -16.67 -12.00
CA LEU A 182 -4.01 -15.94 -12.77
C LEU A 182 -3.71 -16.68 -14.07
N GLY A 183 -3.83 -15.99 -15.20
CA GLY A 183 -3.48 -16.52 -16.51
C GLY A 183 -1.98 -16.70 -16.65
N ASP A 184 -1.52 -17.91 -16.53
CA ASP A 184 -0.14 -18.32 -16.63
C ASP A 184 0.16 -19.04 -17.95
N TYR A 185 1.44 -19.23 -18.22
CA TYR A 185 1.93 -19.85 -19.45
C TYR A 185 3.02 -20.84 -19.15
N TYR A 186 2.84 -22.05 -19.67
CA TYR A 186 3.83 -23.11 -19.63
C TYR A 186 5.02 -22.78 -20.53
N ILE A 187 6.23 -23.09 -20.05
CA ILE A 187 7.49 -22.96 -20.77
C ILE A 187 8.26 -24.28 -20.63
N PHE A 188 8.85 -24.72 -21.71
CA PHE A 188 9.73 -25.88 -21.72
C PHE A 188 11.13 -25.53 -22.24
N GLY A 189 12.09 -26.40 -22.01
CA GLY A 189 13.48 -26.19 -22.44
C GLY A 189 13.76 -26.86 -23.77
N GLU A 190 14.41 -26.13 -24.68
CA GLU A 190 15.17 -26.75 -25.76
C GLU A 190 16.55 -27.14 -25.22
N ILE A 191 16.94 -28.38 -25.42
CA ILE A 191 18.19 -28.93 -24.89
C ILE A 191 19.21 -29.15 -26.00
N ASP A 192 20.49 -28.95 -25.67
CA ASP A 192 21.62 -29.22 -26.55
C ASP A 192 22.10 -30.69 -26.44
N GLU A 193 23.11 -31.05 -27.22
CA GLU A 193 23.69 -32.42 -27.22
C GLU A 193 24.25 -32.82 -25.86
N GLN A 194 24.64 -31.88 -25.01
CA GLN A 194 25.16 -32.10 -23.67
C GLN A 194 24.02 -32.12 -22.61
N ALA A 195 22.74 -32.12 -23.04
CA ALA A 195 21.54 -32.01 -22.19
C ALA A 195 21.49 -30.72 -21.36
N GLY A 196 22.21 -29.70 -21.76
CA GLY A 196 22.07 -28.34 -21.25
C GLY A 196 20.88 -27.63 -21.85
N ILE A 197 20.26 -26.70 -21.09
CA ILE A 197 19.16 -25.87 -21.57
C ILE A 197 19.73 -24.78 -22.47
N ASN A 198 19.46 -24.89 -23.77
CA ASN A 198 19.87 -23.91 -24.77
C ASN A 198 19.01 -22.66 -24.75
N ARG A 199 17.69 -22.85 -24.70
CA ARG A 199 16.72 -21.75 -24.58
C ARG A 199 15.41 -22.21 -23.94
N LEU A 200 14.65 -21.25 -23.45
CA LEU A 200 13.27 -21.44 -23.00
C LEU A 200 12.34 -21.22 -24.18
N VAL A 201 11.38 -22.12 -24.36
CA VAL A 201 10.43 -22.10 -25.47
C VAL A 201 9.02 -21.92 -24.92
N ARG A 202 8.28 -20.98 -25.48
CA ARG A 202 6.84 -20.84 -25.33
C ARG A 202 6.20 -21.16 -26.66
N GLU A 203 5.37 -22.22 -26.66
CA GLU A 203 4.58 -22.64 -27.81
C GLU A 203 3.09 -22.56 -27.44
N TYR A 204 2.28 -21.86 -28.23
CA TYR A 204 0.89 -21.61 -27.88
C TYR A 204 0.00 -22.85 -27.85
N GLY A 205 0.35 -23.86 -28.63
CA GLY A 205 -0.33 -25.16 -28.66
C GLY A 205 0.06 -26.07 -27.50
N ILE A 206 1.13 -25.73 -26.74
CA ILE A 206 1.67 -26.57 -25.66
C ILE A 206 1.56 -25.79 -24.34
N ASN A 207 0.57 -26.16 -23.53
CA ASN A 207 0.22 -25.40 -22.33
C ASN A 207 0.41 -26.19 -21.02
N SER A 208 0.85 -27.44 -21.14
CA SER A 208 1.12 -28.33 -20.01
C SER A 208 2.22 -29.34 -20.40
N ARG A 209 2.68 -30.06 -19.41
CA ARG A 209 3.57 -31.21 -19.60
C ARG A 209 2.93 -32.26 -20.48
N GLU A 210 1.64 -32.55 -20.25
CA GLU A 210 0.86 -33.53 -21.00
C GLU A 210 0.76 -33.14 -22.48
N ASP A 211 0.59 -31.83 -22.78
CA ASP A 211 0.57 -31.33 -24.14
C ASP A 211 1.96 -31.50 -24.79
N LEU A 212 3.06 -31.23 -24.06
CA LEU A 212 4.41 -31.46 -24.55
C LEU A 212 4.67 -32.92 -24.85
N ASP A 213 4.29 -33.80 -23.93
CA ASP A 213 4.44 -35.26 -24.12
C ASP A 213 3.65 -35.75 -25.33
N ALA A 214 2.40 -35.30 -25.49
CA ALA A 214 1.57 -35.64 -26.67
C ALA A 214 2.20 -35.10 -27.96
N TRP A 215 2.66 -33.85 -27.96
CA TRP A 215 3.32 -33.24 -29.12
C TRP A 215 4.62 -34.01 -29.51
N LEU A 216 5.41 -34.43 -28.51
CA LEU A 216 6.63 -35.22 -28.74
C LEU A 216 6.30 -36.61 -29.32
N MET A 217 5.20 -37.23 -28.92
CA MET A 217 4.74 -38.49 -29.49
C MET A 217 4.37 -38.33 -30.97
N ASP A 218 3.74 -37.22 -31.31
CA ASP A 218 3.37 -36.90 -32.72
C ASP A 218 4.58 -36.42 -33.54
N ASN A 219 5.65 -35.99 -32.87
CA ASN A 219 6.88 -35.48 -33.50
C ASN A 219 8.16 -36.23 -33.02
N PRO A 220 8.31 -37.52 -33.36
CA PRO A 220 9.43 -38.32 -32.84
C PRO A 220 10.83 -37.80 -33.13
N LYS A 221 10.99 -36.98 -34.18
CA LYS A 221 12.26 -36.35 -34.52
C LYS A 221 12.67 -35.26 -33.51
N ALA A 222 11.71 -34.71 -32.79
CA ALA A 222 11.95 -33.68 -31.74
C ALA A 222 12.21 -34.33 -30.37
N MET A 223 11.99 -35.65 -30.26
CA MET A 223 12.26 -36.40 -29.04
C MET A 223 13.73 -36.29 -28.66
N GLY A 224 14.03 -35.82 -27.43
CA GLY A 224 15.38 -35.55 -26.99
C GLY A 224 15.88 -34.11 -27.23
N SER A 225 15.15 -33.33 -28.01
CA SER A 225 15.47 -31.89 -28.21
C SER A 225 14.73 -30.97 -27.25
N TYR A 226 13.69 -31.46 -26.59
CA TYR A 226 12.88 -30.67 -25.67
C TYR A 226 12.66 -31.41 -24.35
N ARG A 227 12.52 -30.65 -23.27
CA ARG A 227 12.33 -31.19 -21.91
C ARG A 227 11.34 -30.33 -21.13
N ASP A 228 10.46 -30.95 -20.39
CA ASP A 228 9.68 -30.32 -19.35
C ASP A 228 10.61 -29.80 -18.26
N LEU A 229 10.39 -28.55 -17.85
CA LEU A 229 11.13 -27.87 -16.79
C LEU A 229 10.25 -27.57 -15.58
N ASP A 230 8.98 -27.96 -15.63
CA ASP A 230 7.96 -27.57 -14.64
C ASP A 230 7.96 -26.04 -14.41
N LEU A 231 8.06 -25.29 -15.51
CA LEU A 231 8.23 -23.83 -15.46
C LEU A 231 7.03 -23.12 -16.07
N TYR A 232 6.48 -22.21 -15.28
CA TYR A 232 5.39 -21.34 -15.69
C TYR A 232 5.77 -19.87 -15.48
N TYR A 233 5.22 -18.96 -16.27
CA TYR A 233 5.42 -17.54 -16.08
C TYR A 233 4.09 -16.78 -16.12
N LEU A 234 4.08 -15.64 -15.42
CA LEU A 234 2.99 -14.68 -15.46
C LEU A 234 3.40 -13.44 -16.24
N PRO A 235 2.52 -12.90 -17.09
CA PRO A 235 2.71 -11.57 -17.67
C PRO A 235 2.85 -10.49 -16.58
N VAL A 236 3.66 -9.47 -16.84
CA VAL A 236 3.87 -8.37 -15.90
C VAL A 236 2.56 -7.63 -15.60
N GLY A 237 1.70 -7.48 -16.59
CA GLY A 237 0.37 -6.89 -16.43
C GLY A 237 -0.50 -7.58 -15.39
N ALA A 238 -0.32 -8.89 -15.17
CA ALA A 238 -1.05 -9.63 -14.14
C ALA A 238 -0.72 -9.13 -12.72
N ALA A 239 0.55 -8.80 -12.43
CA ALA A 239 0.94 -8.25 -11.14
C ALA A 239 0.30 -6.86 -10.90
N TRP A 240 0.25 -6.01 -11.91
CA TRP A 240 -0.43 -4.73 -11.83
C TRP A 240 -1.94 -4.88 -11.68
N ALA A 241 -2.55 -5.80 -12.40
CA ALA A 241 -3.98 -6.11 -12.28
C ALA A 241 -4.32 -6.59 -10.86
N MET A 242 -3.52 -7.48 -10.28
CA MET A 242 -3.67 -7.93 -8.88
C MET A 242 -3.65 -6.77 -7.90
N ARG A 243 -2.72 -5.84 -8.05
CA ARG A 243 -2.63 -4.65 -7.20
C ARG A 243 -3.94 -3.86 -7.16
N SER A 244 -4.64 -3.77 -8.28
CA SER A 244 -5.91 -3.06 -8.40
C SER A 244 -7.10 -3.86 -7.86
N ILE A 245 -7.12 -5.16 -8.07
CA ILE A 245 -8.28 -6.02 -7.82
C ILE A 245 -8.27 -6.65 -6.41
N VAL A 246 -7.12 -7.10 -5.89
CA VAL A 246 -7.04 -7.75 -4.58
C VAL A 246 -7.66 -6.89 -3.46
N PRO A 247 -7.45 -5.56 -3.38
CA PRO A 247 -8.10 -4.74 -2.36
C PRO A 247 -9.63 -4.77 -2.40
N ILE A 248 -10.24 -5.01 -3.57
CA ILE A 248 -11.69 -5.11 -3.70
C ILE A 248 -12.18 -6.44 -3.13
N LEU A 249 -11.42 -7.51 -3.32
CA LEU A 249 -11.77 -8.85 -2.88
C LEU A 249 -11.54 -9.08 -1.38
N THR A 250 -10.60 -8.33 -0.75
CA THR A 250 -10.16 -8.59 0.63
C THR A 250 -10.65 -7.57 1.66
N ARG A 251 -10.86 -6.30 1.29
CA ARG A 251 -11.20 -5.26 2.28
C ARG A 251 -12.64 -5.33 2.74
N GLY A 252 -12.82 -5.40 4.06
CA GLY A 252 -14.14 -5.23 4.69
C GLY A 252 -15.08 -6.42 4.56
N HIS A 253 -14.61 -7.55 4.06
CA HIS A 253 -15.37 -8.81 4.02
C HIS A 253 -14.78 -9.81 5.00
N ALA A 254 -15.67 -10.51 5.74
CA ALA A 254 -15.30 -11.68 6.54
C ALA A 254 -14.70 -12.83 5.67
N GLY A 255 -14.79 -12.69 4.35
CA GLY A 255 -14.26 -13.62 3.36
C GLY A 255 -12.86 -13.32 2.85
N GLY A 256 -12.13 -12.36 3.40
CA GLY A 256 -10.71 -12.14 3.05
C GLY A 256 -9.85 -13.39 3.32
N ASP A 257 -10.23 -14.19 4.30
CA ASP A 257 -9.62 -15.48 4.60
C ASP A 257 -10.01 -16.59 3.59
N ASN A 258 -10.99 -16.35 2.71
CA ASN A 258 -11.50 -17.27 1.71
C ASN A 258 -11.06 -16.94 0.27
N LEU A 259 -10.10 -16.01 0.10
CA LEU A 259 -9.51 -15.72 -1.20
C LEU A 259 -8.29 -16.62 -1.43
N HIS A 260 -8.38 -17.51 -2.40
CA HIS A 260 -7.27 -18.35 -2.80
C HIS A 260 -6.78 -17.97 -4.19
N VAL A 261 -5.45 -17.93 -4.36
CA VAL A 261 -4.82 -17.69 -5.67
C VAL A 261 -4.50 -19.03 -6.31
N VAL A 262 -4.90 -19.19 -7.56
CA VAL A 262 -4.71 -20.41 -8.36
C VAL A 262 -4.20 -20.02 -9.75
N MET A 263 -3.35 -20.82 -10.35
CA MET A 263 -2.94 -20.63 -11.74
C MET A 263 -4.02 -21.15 -12.70
N ALA A 264 -4.13 -20.54 -13.87
CA ALA A 264 -5.11 -20.99 -14.86
C ALA A 264 -4.83 -22.42 -15.36
N SER A 265 -3.56 -22.82 -15.38
CA SER A 265 -3.13 -24.20 -15.67
C SER A 265 -3.64 -25.23 -14.65
N ASP A 266 -3.81 -24.82 -13.38
CA ASP A 266 -4.31 -25.68 -12.30
C ASP A 266 -5.84 -25.66 -12.15
N LEU A 267 -6.53 -24.82 -12.93
CA LEU A 267 -7.98 -24.64 -12.78
C LEU A 267 -8.75 -25.83 -13.33
N THR A 268 -9.42 -26.55 -12.45
CA THR A 268 -10.21 -27.73 -12.82
C THR A 268 -11.70 -27.42 -12.98
N PRO A 269 -12.46 -28.24 -13.75
CA PRO A 269 -13.93 -28.14 -13.84
C PRO A 269 -14.65 -28.22 -12.48
N GLU A 270 -14.10 -28.95 -11.53
CA GLU A 270 -14.68 -29.05 -10.19
C GLU A 270 -14.51 -27.75 -9.39
N MET A 271 -13.35 -27.07 -9.51
CA MET A 271 -13.13 -25.76 -8.93
C MET A 271 -14.10 -24.72 -9.52
N LEU A 272 -14.39 -24.78 -10.83
CA LEU A 272 -15.36 -23.89 -11.48
C LEU A 272 -16.79 -24.08 -10.94
N LYS A 273 -17.15 -25.27 -10.47
CA LYS A 273 -18.48 -25.53 -9.90
C LYS A 273 -18.61 -25.02 -8.46
N ARG A 274 -17.54 -25.11 -7.67
CA ARG A 274 -17.60 -24.88 -6.22
C ARG A 274 -17.27 -23.44 -5.81
N ASN A 275 -16.58 -22.67 -6.67
CA ASN A 275 -16.02 -21.39 -6.29
C ASN A 275 -16.53 -20.25 -7.16
N ASN A 276 -16.57 -19.05 -6.63
CA ASN A 276 -16.55 -17.84 -7.43
C ASN A 276 -15.18 -17.70 -8.08
N ILE A 277 -15.14 -17.22 -9.31
CA ILE A 277 -13.91 -17.09 -10.08
C ILE A 277 -13.69 -15.63 -10.44
N VAL A 278 -12.49 -15.13 -10.17
CA VAL A 278 -11.99 -13.86 -10.70
C VAL A 278 -10.74 -14.18 -11.49
N TYR A 279 -10.82 -14.12 -12.81
CA TYR A 279 -9.67 -14.33 -13.69
C TYR A 279 -8.96 -13.03 -13.99
N LEU A 280 -7.62 -13.05 -13.90
CA LEU A 280 -6.72 -11.98 -14.31
C LEU A 280 -5.64 -12.54 -15.23
N GLY A 281 -5.62 -12.11 -16.48
CA GLY A 281 -4.61 -12.58 -17.45
C GLY A 281 -4.89 -12.13 -18.88
N TYR A 282 -4.17 -12.68 -19.83
CA TYR A 282 -4.46 -12.44 -21.23
C TYR A 282 -5.61 -13.35 -21.72
N LEU A 283 -6.23 -12.97 -22.81
CA LEU A 283 -7.24 -13.82 -23.47
C LEU A 283 -6.70 -15.17 -23.91
N SER A 284 -5.42 -15.24 -24.27
CA SER A 284 -4.73 -16.48 -24.62
C SER A 284 -4.48 -17.42 -23.43
N GLY A 285 -4.48 -16.88 -22.19
CA GLY A 285 -4.26 -17.66 -20.95
C GLY A 285 -5.55 -18.15 -20.27
N LEU A 286 -6.72 -18.04 -20.88
CA LEU A 286 -8.02 -18.40 -20.29
C LEU A 286 -8.17 -19.90 -19.94
N GLY A 287 -7.38 -20.77 -20.52
CA GLY A 287 -7.46 -22.21 -20.29
C GLY A 287 -8.89 -22.75 -20.44
N VAL A 288 -9.38 -23.44 -19.42
CA VAL A 288 -10.76 -24.02 -19.38
C VAL A 288 -11.87 -22.97 -19.41
N LEU A 289 -11.58 -21.71 -19.12
CA LEU A 289 -12.55 -20.60 -19.20
C LEU A 289 -12.80 -20.11 -20.62
N ARG A 290 -11.95 -20.47 -21.59
CA ARG A 290 -12.02 -19.95 -22.97
C ARG A 290 -13.38 -20.19 -23.61
N ALA A 291 -13.83 -21.43 -23.63
CA ALA A 291 -15.11 -21.78 -24.24
C ALA A 291 -16.32 -21.08 -23.59
N PRO A 292 -16.50 -21.13 -22.23
CA PRO A 292 -17.64 -20.46 -21.61
C PRO A 292 -17.58 -18.91 -21.68
N VAL A 293 -16.40 -18.32 -21.74
CA VAL A 293 -16.25 -16.87 -21.90
C VAL A 293 -16.80 -16.42 -23.24
N PHE A 294 -16.49 -17.11 -24.31
CA PHE A 294 -16.94 -16.72 -25.66
C PHE A 294 -18.29 -17.32 -26.08
N ALA A 295 -18.75 -18.37 -25.42
CA ALA A 295 -20.12 -18.85 -25.60
C ALA A 295 -21.13 -17.80 -25.10
N GLY A 296 -21.90 -17.20 -26.00
CA GLY A 296 -22.84 -16.11 -25.69
C GLY A 296 -22.21 -14.71 -25.58
N SER A 297 -20.92 -14.55 -25.87
CA SER A 297 -20.30 -13.26 -26.11
C SER A 297 -20.66 -12.73 -27.49
N ARG A 298 -20.72 -11.40 -27.61
CA ARG A 298 -20.76 -10.75 -28.95
C ARG A 298 -19.39 -10.72 -29.61
N PHE A 299 -18.33 -10.96 -28.84
CA PHE A 299 -16.96 -10.99 -29.34
C PHE A 299 -16.50 -12.40 -29.65
N SER A 300 -15.58 -12.52 -30.57
CA SER A 300 -14.83 -13.72 -30.88
C SER A 300 -13.35 -13.38 -31.06
N ILE A 301 -12.48 -14.36 -30.83
CA ILE A 301 -11.05 -14.22 -31.12
C ILE A 301 -10.88 -14.24 -32.65
N GLY A 302 -9.98 -13.40 -33.18
CA GLY A 302 -9.64 -13.35 -34.60
C GLY A 302 -8.69 -14.48 -35.03
N GLU A 303 -7.84 -14.19 -35.99
CA GLU A 303 -6.81 -15.11 -36.46
C GLU A 303 -5.74 -15.36 -35.40
N THR A 304 -5.52 -14.35 -34.54
CA THR A 304 -4.59 -14.42 -33.42
C THR A 304 -5.28 -13.93 -32.12
N TYR A 305 -4.66 -14.17 -30.97
CA TYR A 305 -5.12 -13.64 -29.68
C TYR A 305 -4.89 -12.13 -29.49
N ASP A 306 -4.27 -11.47 -30.45
CA ASP A 306 -4.14 -10.03 -30.51
C ASP A 306 -5.34 -9.35 -31.21
N GLU A 307 -6.36 -10.14 -31.59
CA GLU A 307 -7.51 -9.70 -32.37
C GLU A 307 -8.82 -10.09 -31.71
N LEU A 308 -9.69 -9.11 -31.49
CA LEU A 308 -11.08 -9.31 -31.09
C LEU A 308 -12.02 -8.83 -32.17
N ASN A 309 -12.86 -9.71 -32.65
CA ASN A 309 -13.92 -9.43 -33.63
C ASN A 309 -15.25 -9.18 -32.92
N ASP A 310 -15.89 -8.06 -33.23
CA ASP A 310 -17.27 -7.79 -32.85
C ASP A 310 -18.22 -8.43 -33.85
N ASN A 311 -18.85 -9.52 -33.53
CA ASN A 311 -19.75 -10.27 -34.41
C ASN A 311 -21.05 -9.52 -34.79
N ARG A 312 -21.34 -8.38 -34.10
CA ARG A 312 -22.51 -7.55 -34.45
C ARG A 312 -22.18 -6.41 -35.42
N THR A 313 -21.00 -5.82 -35.29
CA THR A 313 -20.58 -4.67 -36.12
C THR A 313 -19.58 -5.08 -37.18
N HIS A 314 -19.04 -6.28 -37.14
CA HIS A 314 -17.95 -6.80 -37.97
C HIS A 314 -16.67 -5.97 -37.87
N GLN A 315 -16.50 -5.25 -36.75
CA GLN A 315 -15.29 -4.48 -36.48
C GLN A 315 -14.27 -5.40 -35.81
N THR A 316 -13.03 -5.36 -36.28
CA THR A 316 -11.90 -6.02 -35.64
C THR A 316 -11.10 -5.01 -34.83
N TYR A 317 -10.80 -5.36 -33.60
CA TYR A 317 -9.94 -4.63 -32.67
C TYR A 317 -8.61 -5.37 -32.58
N VAL A 318 -7.52 -4.71 -32.97
CA VAL A 318 -6.19 -5.33 -33.09
C VAL A 318 -5.23 -4.65 -32.13
N SER A 319 -4.62 -5.45 -31.23
CA SER A 319 -3.55 -4.99 -30.36
C SER A 319 -2.28 -4.67 -31.16
N GLN A 320 -1.61 -3.58 -30.79
CA GLN A 320 -0.34 -3.17 -31.38
C GLN A 320 0.86 -3.56 -30.51
N GLU A 321 0.64 -4.15 -29.31
CA GLU A 321 1.71 -4.47 -28.37
C GLU A 321 2.53 -5.70 -28.78
N GLY A 322 1.96 -6.64 -29.52
CA GLY A 322 2.66 -7.84 -30.01
C GLY A 322 3.64 -7.58 -31.16
N GLY A 323 3.60 -6.39 -31.77
CA GLY A 323 4.43 -6.06 -32.92
C GLY A 323 5.87 -5.64 -32.58
N PRO A 324 6.72 -5.46 -33.61
CA PRO A 324 8.12 -5.03 -33.42
C PRO A 324 8.22 -3.74 -32.60
N SER A 325 9.22 -3.68 -31.72
CA SER A 325 9.44 -2.48 -30.89
C SER A 325 9.82 -1.28 -31.78
N GLN A 326 9.02 -0.23 -31.74
CA GLN A 326 9.28 1.04 -32.42
C GLN A 326 9.73 2.13 -31.43
N GLY A 327 10.54 1.80 -30.45
CA GLY A 327 11.04 2.74 -29.45
C GLY A 327 9.93 3.23 -28.51
N ASN A 328 9.82 4.55 -28.34
CA ASN A 328 8.84 5.19 -27.43
C ASN A 328 7.49 5.49 -28.09
N ALA A 329 7.11 4.79 -29.15
CA ALA A 329 5.80 5.00 -29.77
C ALA A 329 4.67 4.53 -28.85
N THR A 330 3.60 5.34 -28.77
CA THR A 330 2.36 4.94 -28.11
C THR A 330 1.72 3.79 -28.88
N ARG A 331 1.34 2.75 -28.15
CA ARG A 331 0.67 1.57 -28.71
C ARG A 331 -0.72 1.43 -28.14
N ARG A 332 -1.61 0.92 -28.95
CA ARG A 332 -2.98 0.61 -28.57
C ARG A 332 -3.09 -0.86 -28.21
N ASP A 333 -3.84 -1.13 -27.17
CA ASP A 333 -4.16 -2.48 -26.71
C ASP A 333 -5.62 -2.54 -26.25
N TYR A 334 -6.16 -3.73 -26.06
CA TYR A 334 -7.54 -3.89 -25.65
C TYR A 334 -7.67 -4.74 -24.40
N GLY A 335 -8.56 -4.27 -23.51
CA GLY A 335 -8.96 -4.97 -22.30
C GLY A 335 -10.40 -5.44 -22.40
N TYR A 336 -10.63 -6.71 -22.18
CA TYR A 336 -11.94 -7.34 -22.17
C TYR A 336 -12.38 -7.70 -20.76
N VAL A 337 -13.59 -7.33 -20.43
CA VAL A 337 -14.20 -7.62 -19.14
C VAL A 337 -15.52 -8.32 -19.37
N THR A 338 -15.77 -9.40 -18.61
CA THR A 338 -17.08 -10.03 -18.59
C THR A 338 -17.42 -10.59 -17.23
N ALA A 339 -18.70 -10.56 -16.87
CA ALA A 339 -19.23 -11.20 -15.68
C ALA A 339 -20.46 -12.02 -16.05
N PHE A 340 -20.54 -13.25 -15.53
CA PHE A 340 -21.66 -14.17 -15.80
C PHE A 340 -21.79 -15.23 -14.71
N LYS A 341 -22.86 -16.00 -14.75
CA LYS A 341 -23.10 -17.08 -13.80
C LYS A 341 -22.29 -18.32 -14.15
N GLY A 342 -21.62 -18.88 -13.16
CA GLY A 342 -20.97 -20.18 -13.23
C GLY A 342 -21.96 -21.35 -13.33
N PRO A 343 -21.46 -22.59 -13.49
CA PRO A 343 -22.28 -23.78 -13.73
C PRO A 343 -23.22 -24.12 -12.56
N SER A 344 -22.89 -23.73 -11.35
CA SER A 344 -23.69 -23.96 -10.13
C SER A 344 -24.37 -22.68 -9.61
N GLY A 345 -24.44 -21.63 -10.42
CA GLY A 345 -24.99 -20.34 -10.01
C GLY A 345 -23.98 -19.42 -9.30
N ASN A 346 -22.77 -19.87 -9.04
CA ASN A 346 -21.63 -19.09 -8.60
C ASN A 346 -21.29 -17.98 -9.62
N ARG A 347 -20.37 -17.08 -9.27
CA ARG A 347 -20.03 -15.93 -10.13
C ARG A 347 -18.67 -16.11 -10.77
N ILE A 348 -18.60 -15.75 -12.05
CA ILE A 348 -17.36 -15.67 -12.80
C ILE A 348 -17.21 -14.25 -13.30
N VAL A 349 -16.09 -13.64 -12.97
CA VAL A 349 -15.64 -12.33 -13.45
C VAL A 349 -14.32 -12.55 -14.17
N VAL A 350 -14.25 -12.15 -15.42
CA VAL A 350 -13.04 -12.23 -16.24
C VAL A 350 -12.55 -10.83 -16.54
N ILE A 351 -11.30 -10.59 -16.22
CA ILE A 351 -10.58 -9.35 -16.49
C ILE A 351 -9.39 -9.75 -17.34
N ALA A 352 -9.49 -9.53 -18.63
CA ALA A 352 -8.48 -9.98 -19.57
C ALA A 352 -7.97 -8.84 -20.43
N GLY A 353 -6.78 -8.99 -20.98
CA GLY A 353 -6.22 -8.12 -22.02
C GLY A 353 -5.77 -8.96 -23.19
N ASP A 354 -5.63 -8.35 -24.37
CA ASP A 354 -4.87 -8.96 -25.43
C ASP A 354 -3.40 -9.04 -24.98
N ARG A 355 -2.91 -7.93 -24.39
CA ARG A 355 -1.57 -7.79 -23.81
C ARG A 355 -1.60 -7.04 -22.47
N ASP A 356 -0.42 -6.61 -21.98
CA ASP A 356 -0.25 -6.02 -20.65
C ASP A 356 -1.06 -4.74 -20.43
N THR A 357 -1.02 -3.82 -21.39
CA THR A 357 -1.68 -2.51 -21.25
C THR A 357 -3.20 -2.65 -21.20
N GLY A 358 -3.78 -3.52 -22.03
CA GLY A 358 -5.21 -3.83 -22.03
C GLY A 358 -5.65 -4.49 -20.71
N LEU A 359 -4.87 -5.45 -20.22
CA LEU A 359 -5.14 -6.09 -18.93
C LEU A 359 -5.10 -5.08 -17.76
N MET A 360 -4.07 -4.23 -17.72
CA MET A 360 -3.96 -3.19 -16.69
C MET A 360 -5.14 -2.22 -16.74
N GLN A 361 -5.54 -1.78 -17.94
CA GLN A 361 -6.68 -0.89 -18.13
C GLN A 361 -8.00 -1.54 -17.70
N ALA A 362 -8.23 -2.80 -18.05
CA ALA A 362 -9.42 -3.54 -17.65
C ALA A 362 -9.51 -3.68 -16.13
N ALA A 363 -8.39 -4.00 -15.48
CA ALA A 363 -8.32 -4.10 -14.02
C ALA A 363 -8.54 -2.74 -13.33
N GLU A 364 -7.93 -1.68 -13.81
CA GLU A 364 -8.13 -0.33 -13.29
C GLU A 364 -9.58 0.13 -13.46
N ALA A 365 -10.19 -0.16 -14.61
CA ALA A 365 -11.59 0.16 -14.87
C ALA A 365 -12.54 -0.52 -13.89
N LEU A 366 -12.26 -1.76 -13.48
CA LEU A 366 -13.05 -2.48 -12.48
C LEU A 366 -12.68 -2.12 -11.03
N ALA A 367 -11.60 -1.38 -10.81
CA ALA A 367 -11.22 -0.88 -9.49
C ALA A 367 -11.68 0.55 -9.21
N THR A 368 -12.02 1.31 -10.24
CA THR A 368 -12.33 2.75 -10.15
C THR A 368 -13.85 2.98 -10.11
N PRO A 369 -14.41 3.67 -9.09
CA PRO A 369 -15.86 3.87 -8.95
C PRO A 369 -16.53 4.55 -10.15
N ASP A 370 -15.87 5.53 -10.76
CA ASP A 370 -16.45 6.28 -11.89
C ASP A 370 -16.55 5.43 -13.14
N THR A 371 -15.53 4.62 -13.43
CA THR A 371 -15.55 3.68 -14.56
C THR A 371 -16.55 2.56 -14.35
N LEU A 372 -16.69 2.04 -13.11
CA LEU A 372 -17.72 1.07 -12.73
C LEU A 372 -19.13 1.63 -12.88
N LYS A 373 -19.34 2.91 -12.53
CA LYS A 373 -20.62 3.61 -12.76
C LYS A 373 -20.93 3.73 -14.25
N ALA A 374 -19.94 4.13 -15.07
CA ALA A 374 -20.08 4.20 -16.53
C ALA A 374 -20.37 2.82 -17.13
N LEU A 375 -19.64 1.78 -16.69
CA LEU A 375 -19.87 0.39 -17.08
C LEU A 375 -21.29 -0.08 -16.74
N GLY A 376 -21.74 0.13 -15.50
CA GLY A 376 -23.08 -0.26 -15.06
C GLY A 376 -24.19 0.42 -15.87
N LYS A 377 -24.01 1.71 -16.20
CA LYS A 377 -24.95 2.45 -17.06
C LYS A 377 -24.97 1.86 -18.48
N ALA A 378 -23.81 1.62 -19.08
CA ALA A 378 -23.69 1.10 -20.44
C ALA A 378 -24.21 -0.35 -20.53
N ALA A 379 -23.94 -1.19 -19.52
CA ALA A 379 -24.44 -2.55 -19.38
C ALA A 379 -25.93 -2.61 -18.91
N LYS A 380 -26.61 -1.46 -18.74
CA LYS A 380 -28.02 -1.37 -18.31
C LYS A 380 -28.30 -2.05 -16.96
N GLY A 381 -27.31 -2.07 -16.07
CA GLY A 381 -27.42 -2.72 -14.77
C GLY A 381 -27.55 -4.25 -14.81
N ALA A 382 -27.21 -4.87 -15.94
CA ALA A 382 -27.30 -6.33 -16.09
C ALA A 382 -26.29 -7.05 -15.19
N ASP A 383 -26.73 -8.13 -14.54
CA ASP A 383 -25.89 -9.02 -13.74
C ASP A 383 -24.85 -9.77 -14.60
N SER A 384 -25.22 -10.10 -15.83
CA SER A 384 -24.32 -10.71 -16.82
C SER A 384 -24.06 -9.71 -17.92
N PHE A 385 -22.80 -9.32 -18.07
CA PHE A 385 -22.39 -8.27 -19.00
C PHE A 385 -21.01 -8.58 -19.61
N GLU A 386 -20.70 -7.85 -20.64
CA GLU A 386 -19.37 -7.78 -21.25
C GLU A 386 -19.03 -6.35 -21.63
N ALA A 387 -17.74 -6.03 -21.60
CA ALA A 387 -17.22 -4.71 -21.95
C ALA A 387 -15.85 -4.82 -22.63
N LEU A 388 -15.59 -3.89 -23.53
CA LEU A 388 -14.32 -3.71 -24.21
C LEU A 388 -13.77 -2.32 -23.88
N TYR A 389 -12.52 -2.27 -23.47
CA TYR A 389 -11.76 -1.07 -23.21
C TYR A 389 -10.63 -0.95 -24.24
N GLU A 390 -10.41 0.24 -24.77
CA GLU A 390 -9.19 0.59 -25.50
C GLU A 390 -8.22 1.20 -24.51
N ALA A 391 -6.99 0.75 -24.53
CA ALA A 391 -5.89 1.25 -23.72
C ALA A 391 -4.78 1.80 -24.60
N GLN A 392 -4.02 2.74 -24.07
CA GLN A 392 -2.82 3.26 -24.69
C GLN A 392 -1.64 3.09 -23.73
N GLY A 393 -0.49 2.66 -24.25
CA GLY A 393 0.71 2.46 -23.47
C GLY A 393 1.99 2.87 -24.20
N ILE A 394 3.03 3.12 -23.43
CA ILE A 394 4.41 3.31 -23.90
C ILE A 394 5.31 2.37 -23.11
N GLY A 395 5.96 1.44 -23.78
CA GLY A 395 6.77 0.42 -23.12
C GLY A 395 5.92 -0.43 -22.18
N ARG A 396 6.15 -0.33 -20.86
CA ARG A 396 5.39 -1.03 -19.81
C ARG A 396 4.44 -0.11 -19.03
N ALA A 397 4.30 1.15 -19.45
CA ALA A 397 3.46 2.11 -18.76
C ALA A 397 2.12 2.26 -19.48
N SER A 398 1.00 2.08 -18.73
CA SER A 398 -0.32 2.45 -19.21
C SER A 398 -0.48 3.97 -19.12
N LEU A 399 -0.94 4.57 -20.19
CA LEU A 399 -1.31 6.00 -20.28
C LEU A 399 -2.81 6.21 -20.00
N GLY A 400 -3.53 5.13 -19.70
CA GLY A 400 -4.97 5.12 -19.52
C GLY A 400 -5.72 4.63 -20.77
N GLY A 401 -7.04 4.63 -20.66
CA GLY A 401 -7.89 4.15 -21.75
C GLY A 401 -9.34 4.59 -21.58
N ARG A 402 -10.19 4.08 -22.45
CA ARG A 402 -11.61 4.43 -22.51
C ARG A 402 -12.49 3.20 -22.74
N LEU A 403 -13.69 3.24 -22.23
CA LEU A 403 -14.72 2.26 -22.56
C LEU A 403 -15.14 2.43 -24.03
N ILE A 404 -14.95 1.38 -24.84
CA ILE A 404 -15.43 1.33 -26.21
C ILE A 404 -16.90 0.93 -26.22
N LEU A 405 -17.20 -0.13 -25.49
CA LEU A 405 -18.49 -0.77 -25.49
C LEU A 405 -18.73 -1.50 -24.18
N ALA A 406 -19.98 -1.45 -23.70
CA ALA A 406 -20.48 -2.40 -22.71
C ALA A 406 -21.91 -2.80 -23.08
N ALA A 407 -22.25 -4.06 -22.85
CA ALA A 407 -23.57 -4.61 -23.16
C ALA A 407 -23.93 -5.75 -22.20
N PRO A 408 -25.22 -6.01 -21.96
CA PRO A 408 -25.66 -7.30 -21.40
C PRO A 408 -25.18 -8.45 -22.27
N ARG A 409 -24.76 -9.54 -21.63
CA ARG A 409 -24.46 -10.80 -22.34
C ARG A 409 -25.74 -11.43 -22.87
N SER A 410 -25.58 -12.27 -23.88
CA SER A 410 -26.67 -13.12 -24.38
C SER A 410 -27.20 -14.02 -23.24
N ALA A 411 -28.49 -14.33 -23.28
CA ALA A 411 -29.12 -15.25 -22.34
C ALA A 411 -28.75 -16.73 -22.58
N VAL A 412 -27.90 -17.02 -23.55
CA VAL A 412 -27.37 -18.38 -23.79
C VAL A 412 -26.63 -18.89 -22.55
N ASN A 413 -26.96 -20.09 -22.13
CA ASN A 413 -26.23 -20.76 -21.06
C ASN A 413 -24.86 -21.24 -21.58
N PRO A 414 -23.75 -20.64 -21.16
CA PRO A 414 -22.43 -20.98 -21.70
C PRO A 414 -21.96 -22.40 -21.30
N TRP A 415 -22.62 -23.02 -20.36
CA TRP A 415 -22.26 -24.34 -19.84
C TRP A 415 -22.94 -25.52 -20.57
N THR A 416 -24.02 -25.25 -21.33
CA THR A 416 -24.73 -26.24 -22.11
C THR A 416 -24.49 -26.07 -23.61
N SER A 417 -23.96 -24.92 -24.03
CA SER A 417 -23.66 -24.60 -25.42
C SER A 417 -22.24 -25.04 -25.75
N GLN A 418 -22.08 -25.84 -26.80
CA GLN A 418 -20.76 -26.03 -27.39
C GLN A 418 -20.39 -24.72 -28.09
N SER A 419 -19.22 -24.18 -27.82
CA SER A 419 -18.68 -23.08 -28.59
C SER A 419 -18.30 -23.59 -29.97
N ASN A 420 -18.98 -23.06 -31.01
CA ASN A 420 -18.60 -23.33 -32.40
C ASN A 420 -17.41 -22.47 -32.85
N GLN A 421 -16.84 -21.72 -31.93
CA GLN A 421 -15.70 -20.85 -32.21
C GLN A 421 -14.42 -21.69 -32.30
N SER A 422 -13.70 -21.59 -33.40
CA SER A 422 -12.32 -22.04 -33.48
C SER A 422 -11.42 -20.99 -32.77
N PHE A 423 -10.47 -21.48 -32.01
CA PHE A 423 -9.47 -20.65 -31.36
C PHE A 423 -8.11 -20.82 -32.06
N PRO A 424 -7.29 -19.80 -32.15
CA PRO A 424 -5.96 -19.92 -32.71
C PRO A 424 -5.16 -21.02 -31.99
N ILE A 425 -4.57 -21.89 -32.79
CA ILE A 425 -3.56 -22.84 -32.35
C ILE A 425 -2.24 -22.14 -32.63
N GLY A 426 -1.74 -21.34 -31.69
CA GLY A 426 -0.54 -20.53 -31.70
C GLY A 426 0.25 -20.35 -32.94
#